data_e8e7b0f7a22b8ae03e6ef105cb2b536e
#
_entry.id   e8e7b0f7a22b8ae03e6ef105cb2b536e
#
_cell.length_a   1.000
_cell.length_b   1.000
_cell.length_c   1.000
_cell.angle_alpha   90.00
_cell.angle_beta   90.00
_cell.angle_gamma   90.00
#
_symmetry.space_group_name_H-M   'P 1'
#
loop_
_entity.id
_entity.type
_entity.pdbx_description
1 polymer ?
#
loop_
_entity_poly.entity_id
_entity_poly.type
_entity_poly.pdbx_seq_one_letter_code
_entity_poly.pdbx_strand_id
1 'polypeptide(L)'
;MVRDPSVPPDARSAAMRGFVQWIRAAAPYVYAFRGKSFVIAFGGEVVADDSFLGVVHDLNLLHSLGIQLVVVHGMRPQIETILAQQNLPSRYHNGLRVTDAETMDCVLEAAGQVRSRIEAMLSLGVANSPMAGAYNRVSSGNYVTAKPMGVVDGVDMLLTGEVRRVDTQAIQQRLDDGDIVLISPRGYSPTGELFNLSVEEVAMQVAVRLDAHKLVFLMEHAGVRNGRKRLLTDLSTRDAEALLAKEKGLPQDVRRYLPCAIQACDAGVARAHLLSRHKDGAQQLEFFTRDGVGTMVASTPLAHLRNATIDDVQGILQIIGPLEEQGVLVRRSRERLEAEIE
;
A
#
# COMPACT_ATOMS: atom_id res chain seq x y z
N MET A 1 8.27 27.18 7.91
CA MET A 1 8.62 26.79 9.29
C MET A 1 8.50 28.02 10.18
N VAL A 2 7.39 28.15 10.92
CA VAL A 2 7.17 29.25 11.85
C VAL A 2 8.17 29.09 13.01
N ARG A 3 8.91 30.14 13.34
CA ARG A 3 9.85 30.13 14.48
C ARG A 3 9.06 30.04 15.78
N ASP A 4 9.07 28.84 16.39
CA ASP A 4 8.58 28.71 17.78
C ASP A 4 9.64 29.27 18.75
N PRO A 5 9.38 30.37 19.44
CA PRO A 5 10.33 30.99 20.34
C PRO A 5 10.59 30.16 21.61
N SER A 6 9.77 29.18 21.94
CA SER A 6 9.89 28.35 23.15
C SER A 6 10.97 27.25 23.06
N VAL A 7 11.48 26.95 21.86
CA VAL A 7 12.49 25.88 21.65
C VAL A 7 13.91 26.46 21.81
N PRO A 8 14.75 25.90 22.70
CA PRO A 8 16.14 26.34 22.88
C PRO A 8 16.97 26.28 21.59
N PRO A 9 17.93 27.19 21.36
CA PRO A 9 18.75 27.22 20.15
C PRO A 9 19.47 25.91 19.84
N ASP A 10 19.97 25.23 20.88
CA ASP A 10 20.70 23.95 20.73
C ASP A 10 19.76 22.80 20.30
N ALA A 11 18.56 22.74 20.85
CA ALA A 11 17.54 21.76 20.43
C ALA A 11 17.09 22.01 18.97
N ARG A 12 16.95 23.27 18.57
CA ARG A 12 16.68 23.64 17.17
C ARG A 12 17.79 23.18 16.22
N SER A 13 19.03 23.46 16.60
CA SER A 13 20.19 23.06 15.80
C SER A 13 20.30 21.53 15.66
N ALA A 14 19.99 20.79 16.72
CA ALA A 14 19.92 19.33 16.69
C ALA A 14 18.80 18.81 15.78
N ALA A 15 17.60 19.39 15.88
CA ALA A 15 16.46 19.03 15.01
C ALA A 15 16.76 19.33 13.53
N MET A 16 17.38 20.46 13.21
CA MET A 16 17.77 20.80 11.83
C MET A 16 18.83 19.84 11.29
N ARG A 17 19.83 19.47 12.08
CA ARG A 17 20.82 18.47 11.69
C ARG A 17 20.16 17.09 11.45
N GLY A 18 19.27 16.68 12.34
CA GLY A 18 18.50 15.45 12.20
C GLY A 18 17.67 15.42 10.92
N PHE A 19 16.99 16.51 10.60
CA PHE A 19 16.24 16.67 9.37
C PHE A 19 17.11 16.54 8.11
N VAL A 20 18.27 17.20 8.09
CA VAL A 20 19.21 17.09 6.95
C VAL A 20 19.75 15.67 6.80
N GLN A 21 20.08 15.01 7.91
CA GLN A 21 20.53 13.61 7.90
C GLN A 21 19.43 12.68 7.37
N TRP A 22 18.19 12.90 7.82
CA TRP A 22 17.04 12.12 7.37
C TRP A 22 16.80 12.27 5.86
N ILE A 23 16.78 13.50 5.34
CA ILE A 23 16.63 13.73 3.88
C ILE A 23 17.74 13.06 3.09
N ARG A 24 19.00 13.14 3.56
CA ARG A 24 20.11 12.46 2.89
C ARG A 24 19.96 10.93 2.91
N ALA A 25 19.48 10.36 4.01
CA ALA A 25 19.21 8.95 4.13
C ALA A 25 18.02 8.48 3.27
N ALA A 26 17.00 9.35 3.08
CA ALA A 26 15.85 9.08 2.24
C ALA A 26 16.14 9.22 0.73
N ALA A 27 17.16 10.00 0.33
CA ALA A 27 17.45 10.31 -1.06
C ALA A 27 17.61 9.08 -1.98
N PRO A 28 18.28 7.98 -1.60
CA PRO A 28 18.36 6.76 -2.42
C PRO A 28 17.00 6.14 -2.73
N TYR A 29 16.08 6.15 -1.75
CA TYR A 29 14.72 5.63 -1.91
C TYR A 29 13.90 6.53 -2.85
N VAL A 30 14.00 7.86 -2.70
CA VAL A 30 13.36 8.81 -3.61
C VAL A 30 13.81 8.59 -5.05
N TYR A 31 15.11 8.38 -5.26
CA TYR A 31 15.66 8.07 -6.59
C TYR A 31 15.13 6.74 -7.12
N ALA A 32 15.09 5.69 -6.30
CA ALA A 32 14.64 4.35 -6.69
C ALA A 32 13.15 4.30 -7.02
N PHE A 33 12.32 5.14 -6.39
CA PHE A 33 10.86 5.11 -6.53
C PHE A 33 10.32 6.10 -7.57
N ARG A 34 11.12 7.05 -8.02
CA ARG A 34 10.70 8.02 -9.04
C ARG A 34 10.27 7.30 -10.33
N GLY A 35 9.07 7.61 -10.82
CA GLY A 35 8.47 6.99 -11.99
C GLY A 35 7.96 5.56 -11.77
N LYS A 36 8.00 5.04 -10.53
CA LYS A 36 7.42 3.75 -10.18
C LYS A 36 5.96 3.91 -9.78
N SER A 37 5.13 2.95 -10.17
CA SER A 37 3.72 2.91 -9.81
C SER A 37 3.51 2.20 -8.46
N PHE A 38 2.76 2.86 -7.56
CA PHE A 38 2.30 2.32 -6.29
C PHE A 38 0.78 2.23 -6.32
N VAL A 39 0.24 1.08 -5.94
CA VAL A 39 -1.19 0.90 -5.71
C VAL A 39 -1.44 0.97 -4.21
N ILE A 40 -2.22 1.96 -3.76
CA ILE A 40 -2.53 2.19 -2.34
C ILE A 40 -4.02 1.99 -2.13
N ALA A 41 -4.37 1.05 -1.28
CA ALA A 41 -5.74 0.69 -0.98
C ALA A 41 -6.08 0.91 0.50
N PHE A 42 -7.28 1.41 0.74
CA PHE A 42 -7.82 1.60 2.09
C PHE A 42 -9.34 1.45 2.11
N GLY A 43 -9.87 1.10 3.28
CA GLY A 43 -11.30 1.00 3.50
C GLY A 43 -12.00 2.35 3.59
N GLY A 44 -13.33 2.34 3.51
CA GLY A 44 -14.16 3.54 3.63
C GLY A 44 -14.08 4.19 5.02
N GLU A 45 -13.66 3.47 6.05
CA GLU A 45 -13.41 3.95 7.40
C GLU A 45 -12.32 5.02 7.44
N VAL A 46 -11.30 4.93 6.57
CA VAL A 46 -10.24 5.94 6.45
C VAL A 46 -10.82 7.29 6.03
N VAL A 47 -11.74 7.28 5.06
CA VAL A 47 -12.37 8.50 4.53
C VAL A 47 -13.36 9.13 5.51
N ALA A 48 -13.95 8.30 6.39
CA ALA A 48 -14.88 8.76 7.42
C ALA A 48 -14.18 9.37 8.66
N ASP A 49 -12.89 9.08 8.83
CA ASP A 49 -12.10 9.48 9.99
C ASP A 49 -11.45 10.86 9.80
N ASP A 50 -11.26 11.59 10.90
CA ASP A 50 -10.57 12.89 10.88
C ASP A 50 -9.08 12.77 10.48
N SER A 51 -8.48 11.59 10.68
CA SER A 51 -7.11 11.28 10.25
C SER A 51 -6.94 11.21 8.72
N PHE A 52 -8.03 11.24 7.94
CA PHE A 52 -7.97 11.18 6.47
C PHE A 52 -7.10 12.30 5.87
N LEU A 53 -7.10 13.48 6.50
CA LEU A 53 -6.24 14.59 6.07
C LEU A 53 -4.74 14.22 6.08
N GLY A 54 -4.29 13.46 7.08
CA GLY A 54 -2.91 12.93 7.15
C GLY A 54 -2.60 12.02 5.96
N VAL A 55 -3.52 11.11 5.64
CA VAL A 55 -3.37 10.20 4.47
C VAL A 55 -3.30 11.00 3.16
N VAL A 56 -4.12 12.04 3.02
CA VAL A 56 -4.09 12.94 1.85
C VAL A 56 -2.73 13.65 1.73
N HIS A 57 -2.17 14.14 2.83
CA HIS A 57 -0.84 14.75 2.84
C HIS A 57 0.25 13.75 2.44
N ASP A 58 0.15 12.51 2.93
CA ASP A 58 1.08 11.44 2.59
C ASP A 58 1.03 11.12 1.08
N LEU A 59 -0.16 10.95 0.53
CA LEU A 59 -0.36 10.69 -0.91
C LEU A 59 0.18 11.84 -1.76
N ASN A 60 -0.12 13.08 -1.40
CA ASN A 60 0.36 14.26 -2.11
C ASN A 60 1.89 14.36 -2.07
N LEU A 61 2.51 14.03 -0.93
CA LEU A 61 3.96 14.00 -0.81
C LEU A 61 4.58 12.93 -1.72
N LEU A 62 4.05 11.69 -1.69
CA LEU A 62 4.52 10.61 -2.56
C LEU A 62 4.43 11.01 -4.03
N HIS A 63 3.30 11.60 -4.44
CA HIS A 63 3.10 12.09 -5.81
C HIS A 63 4.10 13.18 -6.17
N SER A 64 4.34 14.15 -5.28
CA SER A 64 5.31 15.24 -5.50
C SER A 64 6.76 14.76 -5.64
N LEU A 65 7.08 13.61 -5.05
CA LEU A 65 8.38 12.94 -5.21
C LEU A 65 8.51 12.17 -6.54
N GLY A 66 7.45 12.19 -7.37
CA GLY A 66 7.45 11.59 -8.70
C GLY A 66 7.03 10.12 -8.71
N ILE A 67 6.35 9.65 -7.66
CA ILE A 67 5.75 8.32 -7.62
C ILE A 67 4.38 8.38 -8.32
N GLN A 68 4.12 7.44 -9.22
CA GLN A 68 2.84 7.29 -9.90
C GLN A 68 1.84 6.59 -8.97
N LEU A 69 0.72 7.23 -8.65
CA LEU A 69 -0.23 6.72 -7.65
C LEU A 69 -1.52 6.22 -8.27
N VAL A 70 -1.87 4.98 -7.94
CA VAL A 70 -3.22 4.44 -8.09
C VAL A 70 -3.81 4.24 -6.70
N VAL A 71 -4.92 4.92 -6.42
CA VAL A 71 -5.62 4.85 -5.14
C VAL A 71 -6.90 4.05 -5.31
N VAL A 72 -7.06 2.99 -4.52
CA VAL A 72 -8.28 2.16 -4.50
C VAL A 72 -8.96 2.35 -3.15
N HIS A 73 -10.15 2.94 -3.16
CA HIS A 73 -10.86 3.23 -1.93
C HIS A 73 -11.97 2.24 -1.65
N GLY A 74 -12.19 1.90 -0.37
CA GLY A 74 -13.40 1.21 0.08
C GLY A 74 -14.54 2.18 0.39
N MET A 75 -15.72 1.62 0.70
CA MET A 75 -16.91 2.38 1.02
C MET A 75 -17.89 1.60 1.91
N ARG A 76 -17.40 0.56 2.59
CA ARG A 76 -18.25 -0.32 3.40
C ARG A 76 -19.04 0.42 4.48
N PRO A 77 -18.44 1.28 5.32
CA PRO A 77 -19.20 2.02 6.34
C PRO A 77 -20.27 2.95 5.75
N GLN A 78 -19.97 3.58 4.61
CA GLN A 78 -20.91 4.47 3.93
C GLN A 78 -22.11 3.70 3.38
N ILE A 79 -21.87 2.52 2.80
CA ILE A 79 -22.95 1.62 2.35
C ILE A 79 -23.83 1.21 3.55
N GLU A 80 -23.23 0.82 4.70
CA GLU A 80 -23.99 0.46 5.91
C GLU A 80 -24.86 1.62 6.39
N THR A 81 -24.34 2.83 6.35
CA THR A 81 -25.07 4.02 6.75
C THR A 81 -26.29 4.25 5.84
N ILE A 82 -26.13 4.14 4.52
CA ILE A 82 -27.21 4.32 3.55
C ILE A 82 -28.26 3.21 3.69
N LEU A 83 -27.84 1.95 3.81
CA LEU A 83 -28.73 0.81 4.02
C LEU A 83 -29.57 1.01 5.29
N ALA A 84 -28.93 1.45 6.40
CA ALA A 84 -29.64 1.71 7.65
C ALA A 84 -30.65 2.85 7.52
N GLN A 85 -30.34 3.93 6.79
CA GLN A 85 -31.24 5.04 6.52
C GLN A 85 -32.46 4.62 5.69
N GLN A 86 -32.28 3.66 4.78
CA GLN A 86 -33.35 3.12 3.93
C GLN A 86 -34.05 1.90 4.55
N ASN A 87 -33.68 1.50 5.78
CA ASN A 87 -34.20 0.30 6.47
C ASN A 87 -34.00 -1.00 5.66
N LEU A 88 -32.91 -1.09 4.87
CA LEU A 88 -32.56 -2.26 4.08
C LEU A 88 -31.63 -3.18 4.88
N PRO A 89 -31.75 -4.51 4.74
CA PRO A 89 -30.89 -5.46 5.43
C PRO A 89 -29.49 -5.51 4.84
N SER A 90 -28.47 -5.57 5.70
CA SER A 90 -27.11 -5.82 5.27
C SER A 90 -26.77 -7.32 5.40
N ARG A 91 -26.47 -7.98 4.28
CA ARG A 91 -26.19 -9.41 4.23
C ARG A 91 -24.75 -9.65 3.78
N TYR A 92 -24.08 -10.59 4.48
CA TYR A 92 -22.70 -11.00 4.17
C TYR A 92 -22.60 -12.52 4.08
N HIS A 93 -21.76 -12.98 3.17
CA HIS A 93 -21.34 -14.38 3.07
C HIS A 93 -19.80 -14.40 2.91
N ASN A 94 -19.11 -15.18 3.72
CA ASN A 94 -17.64 -15.27 3.74
C ASN A 94 -16.92 -13.89 3.77
N GLY A 95 -17.52 -12.90 4.47
CA GLY A 95 -16.95 -11.55 4.58
C GLY A 95 -17.20 -10.65 3.36
N LEU A 96 -17.82 -11.15 2.30
CA LEU A 96 -18.27 -10.41 1.12
C LEU A 96 -19.75 -10.05 1.26
N ARG A 97 -20.14 -8.87 0.79
CA ARG A 97 -21.53 -8.45 0.80
C ARG A 97 -22.31 -9.23 -0.26
N VAL A 98 -23.48 -9.76 0.08
CA VAL A 98 -24.47 -10.21 -0.90
C VAL A 98 -25.21 -8.96 -1.40
N THR A 99 -25.08 -8.64 -2.67
CA THR A 99 -25.53 -7.37 -3.25
C THR A 99 -26.74 -7.60 -4.15
N ASP A 100 -27.96 -7.35 -3.67
CA ASP A 100 -29.16 -7.30 -4.52
C ASP A 100 -29.31 -5.92 -5.19
N ALA A 101 -30.36 -5.73 -5.97
CA ALA A 101 -30.58 -4.50 -6.74
C ALA A 101 -30.71 -3.27 -5.83
N GLU A 102 -31.48 -3.35 -4.75
CA GLU A 102 -31.63 -2.24 -3.79
C GLU A 102 -30.32 -1.91 -3.08
N THR A 103 -29.58 -2.94 -2.68
CA THR A 103 -28.24 -2.78 -2.11
C THR A 103 -27.27 -2.16 -3.12
N MET A 104 -27.39 -2.50 -4.41
CA MET A 104 -26.53 -1.94 -5.46
C MET A 104 -26.75 -0.44 -5.64
N ASP A 105 -27.97 0.05 -5.52
CA ASP A 105 -28.25 1.48 -5.54
C ASP A 105 -27.54 2.21 -4.39
N CYS A 106 -27.55 1.63 -3.19
CA CYS A 106 -26.80 2.16 -2.04
C CYS A 106 -25.27 2.12 -2.28
N VAL A 107 -24.76 1.08 -2.95
CA VAL A 107 -23.34 0.97 -3.35
C VAL A 107 -22.96 2.10 -4.30
N LEU A 108 -23.80 2.40 -5.28
CA LEU A 108 -23.55 3.47 -6.27
C LEU A 108 -23.55 4.86 -5.61
N GLU A 109 -24.50 5.10 -4.70
CA GLU A 109 -24.56 6.34 -3.94
C GLU A 109 -23.31 6.53 -3.08
N ALA A 110 -22.95 5.51 -2.28
CA ALA A 110 -21.75 5.52 -1.45
C ALA A 110 -20.48 5.74 -2.27
N ALA A 111 -20.35 5.07 -3.43
CA ALA A 111 -19.23 5.23 -4.33
C ALA A 111 -19.10 6.66 -4.85
N GLY A 112 -20.22 7.29 -5.22
CA GLY A 112 -20.25 8.69 -5.67
C GLY A 112 -19.80 9.66 -4.58
N GLN A 113 -20.33 9.51 -3.37
CA GLN A 113 -20.01 10.36 -2.21
C GLN A 113 -18.53 10.23 -1.82
N VAL A 114 -18.03 8.99 -1.63
CA VAL A 114 -16.65 8.74 -1.20
C VAL A 114 -15.66 9.22 -2.25
N ARG A 115 -15.91 8.88 -3.53
CA ARG A 115 -15.08 9.33 -4.63
C ARG A 115 -14.95 10.84 -4.68
N SER A 116 -16.08 11.57 -4.66
CA SER A 116 -16.09 13.03 -4.75
C SER A 116 -15.37 13.68 -3.57
N ARG A 117 -15.48 13.09 -2.36
CA ARG A 117 -14.74 13.56 -1.19
C ARG A 117 -13.23 13.38 -1.34
N ILE A 118 -12.79 12.23 -1.84
CA ILE A 118 -11.35 11.96 -2.08
C ILE A 118 -10.82 12.88 -3.17
N GLU A 119 -11.53 13.02 -4.30
CA GLU A 119 -11.17 13.92 -5.40
C GLU A 119 -10.99 15.36 -4.91
N ALA A 120 -11.96 15.87 -4.13
CA ALA A 120 -11.89 17.21 -3.56
C ALA A 120 -10.66 17.39 -2.64
N MET A 121 -10.40 16.42 -1.77
CA MET A 121 -9.29 16.50 -0.81
C MET A 121 -7.90 16.40 -1.49
N LEU A 122 -7.76 15.55 -2.50
CA LEU A 122 -6.49 15.40 -3.24
C LEU A 122 -6.24 16.56 -4.22
N SER A 123 -7.29 17.18 -4.77
CA SER A 123 -7.18 18.26 -5.75
C SER A 123 -6.83 19.62 -5.11
N LEU A 124 -7.15 19.80 -3.83
CA LEU A 124 -6.86 21.03 -3.12
C LEU A 124 -5.55 20.91 -2.37
N GLY A 125 -4.56 21.66 -2.78
CA GLY A 125 -3.45 22.00 -1.89
C GLY A 125 -4.03 22.70 -0.67
N VAL A 126 -4.19 21.97 0.45
CA VAL A 126 -4.86 22.48 1.66
C VAL A 126 -4.17 23.76 2.11
N ALA A 127 -4.89 24.88 2.06
CA ALA A 127 -4.37 26.17 2.50
C ALA A 127 -3.82 26.04 3.94
N ASN A 128 -2.64 26.58 4.19
CA ASN A 128 -1.91 26.48 5.46
C ASN A 128 -1.39 25.07 5.82
N SER A 129 -1.33 24.15 4.87
CA SER A 129 -0.66 22.86 5.04
C SER A 129 0.74 22.88 4.41
N PRO A 130 1.61 21.90 4.74
CA PRO A 130 2.90 21.73 4.06
C PRO A 130 2.78 21.52 2.54
N MET A 131 1.59 21.14 2.06
CA MET A 131 1.26 20.92 0.66
C MET A 131 0.47 22.08 0.04
N ALA A 132 0.46 23.26 0.69
CA ALA A 132 -0.18 24.46 0.14
C ALA A 132 0.41 24.78 -1.24
N GLY A 133 -0.45 24.86 -2.24
CA GLY A 133 -0.05 25.10 -3.64
C GLY A 133 0.24 23.83 -4.45
N ALA A 134 0.16 22.62 -3.89
CA ALA A 134 0.15 21.40 -4.69
C ALA A 134 -1.15 21.34 -5.50
N TYR A 135 -1.02 21.22 -6.82
CA TYR A 135 -2.15 21.06 -7.73
C TYR A 135 -2.09 19.68 -8.36
N ASN A 136 -2.88 18.76 -7.83
CA ASN A 136 -2.97 17.40 -8.35
C ASN A 136 -4.26 17.21 -9.14
N ARG A 137 -4.17 16.59 -10.30
CA ARG A 137 -5.34 16.11 -11.02
C ARG A 137 -5.65 14.69 -10.56
N VAL A 138 -6.93 14.42 -10.31
CA VAL A 138 -7.42 13.08 -9.95
C VAL A 138 -8.32 12.58 -11.06
N SER A 139 -7.97 11.45 -11.63
CA SER A 139 -8.71 10.81 -12.72
C SER A 139 -9.42 9.56 -12.24
N SER A 140 -10.73 9.53 -12.35
CA SER A 140 -11.58 8.36 -12.10
C SER A 140 -12.22 7.87 -13.40
N GLY A 141 -12.48 6.56 -13.50
CA GLY A 141 -13.07 6.02 -14.72
C GLY A 141 -13.54 4.57 -14.59
N ASN A 142 -13.95 4.00 -15.73
CA ASN A 142 -14.41 2.63 -15.88
C ASN A 142 -13.26 1.65 -16.17
N TYR A 143 -12.19 1.73 -15.39
CA TYR A 143 -10.96 0.94 -15.61
C TYR A 143 -11.14 -0.55 -15.32
N VAL A 144 -12.18 -0.96 -14.59
CA VAL A 144 -12.38 -2.34 -14.15
C VAL A 144 -13.61 -2.94 -14.82
N THR A 145 -13.41 -4.01 -15.58
CA THR A 145 -14.48 -4.87 -16.08
C THR A 145 -14.69 -6.01 -15.10
N ALA A 146 -15.95 -6.27 -14.74
CA ALA A 146 -16.35 -7.29 -13.78
C ALA A 146 -17.00 -8.50 -14.44
N LYS A 147 -17.10 -9.59 -13.69
CA LYS A 147 -17.96 -10.76 -13.95
C LYS A 147 -18.72 -11.08 -12.66
N PRO A 148 -19.91 -11.70 -12.74
CA PRO A 148 -20.63 -12.13 -11.55
C PRO A 148 -19.79 -13.16 -10.77
N MET A 149 -19.86 -13.11 -9.43
CA MET A 149 -19.28 -14.14 -8.56
C MET A 149 -20.08 -15.44 -8.62
N GLY A 150 -21.39 -15.35 -8.84
CA GLY A 150 -22.30 -16.50 -8.91
C GLY A 150 -22.64 -17.04 -7.52
N VAL A 151 -22.78 -18.37 -7.43
CA VAL A 151 -23.14 -19.06 -6.19
C VAL A 151 -21.87 -19.52 -5.46
N VAL A 152 -21.71 -19.10 -4.21
CA VAL A 152 -20.59 -19.47 -3.33
C VAL A 152 -21.15 -20.21 -2.12
N ASP A 153 -20.72 -21.45 -1.89
CA ASP A 153 -21.18 -22.32 -0.78
C ASP A 153 -22.72 -22.36 -0.65
N GLY A 154 -23.42 -22.41 -1.79
CA GLY A 154 -24.88 -22.48 -1.85
C GLY A 154 -25.61 -21.13 -1.71
N VAL A 155 -24.88 -20.01 -1.57
CA VAL A 155 -25.43 -18.66 -1.49
C VAL A 155 -25.22 -17.93 -2.82
N ASP A 156 -26.30 -17.47 -3.45
CA ASP A 156 -26.22 -16.61 -4.62
C ASP A 156 -25.74 -15.22 -4.22
N MET A 157 -24.62 -14.79 -4.78
CA MET A 157 -23.99 -13.51 -4.49
C MET A 157 -24.59 -12.33 -5.27
N LEU A 158 -25.52 -12.62 -6.19
CA LEU A 158 -26.27 -11.65 -7.00
C LEU A 158 -25.35 -10.67 -7.76
N LEU A 159 -25.43 -9.36 -7.49
CA LEU A 159 -24.63 -8.31 -8.10
C LEU A 159 -23.25 -8.12 -7.41
N THR A 160 -22.83 -9.06 -6.57
CA THR A 160 -21.44 -9.12 -6.12
C THR A 160 -20.62 -9.79 -7.19
N GLY A 161 -19.50 -9.18 -7.57
CA GLY A 161 -18.69 -9.66 -8.67
C GLY A 161 -17.22 -9.82 -8.31
N GLU A 162 -16.47 -10.27 -9.29
CA GLU A 162 -15.02 -10.40 -9.32
C GLU A 162 -14.42 -9.60 -10.46
N VAL A 163 -13.16 -9.23 -10.35
CA VAL A 163 -12.44 -8.53 -11.42
C VAL A 163 -12.20 -9.47 -12.60
N ARG A 164 -12.76 -9.15 -13.75
CA ARG A 164 -12.51 -9.87 -15.00
C ARG A 164 -11.28 -9.31 -15.73
N ARG A 165 -11.20 -8.00 -15.86
CA ARG A 165 -10.14 -7.31 -16.59
C ARG A 165 -9.91 -5.92 -15.99
N VAL A 166 -8.66 -5.46 -16.05
CA VAL A 166 -8.27 -4.08 -15.76
C VAL A 166 -7.77 -3.45 -17.05
N ASP A 167 -8.20 -2.24 -17.34
CA ASP A 167 -7.69 -1.46 -18.48
C ASP A 167 -6.39 -0.74 -18.07
N THR A 168 -5.31 -1.51 -18.13
CA THR A 168 -3.98 -1.01 -17.74
C THR A 168 -3.47 0.09 -18.67
N GLN A 169 -3.85 0.05 -19.94
CA GLN A 169 -3.44 1.08 -20.89
C GLN A 169 -4.05 2.45 -20.53
N ALA A 170 -5.35 2.48 -20.24
CA ALA A 170 -6.02 3.70 -19.83
C ALA A 170 -5.48 4.23 -18.48
N ILE A 171 -5.19 3.33 -17.52
CA ILE A 171 -4.57 3.72 -16.24
C ILE A 171 -3.19 4.31 -16.48
N GLN A 172 -2.32 3.62 -17.25
CA GLN A 172 -0.96 4.07 -17.49
C GLN A 172 -0.92 5.43 -18.19
N GLN A 173 -1.81 5.65 -19.15
CA GLN A 173 -1.91 6.95 -19.82
C GLN A 173 -2.22 8.10 -18.84
N ARG A 174 -3.10 7.88 -17.87
CA ARG A 174 -3.39 8.89 -16.83
C ARG A 174 -2.20 9.13 -15.90
N LEU A 175 -1.51 8.05 -15.52
CA LEU A 175 -0.30 8.15 -14.71
C LEU A 175 0.82 8.91 -15.44
N ASP A 176 0.99 8.69 -16.75
CA ASP A 176 1.98 9.38 -17.59
C ASP A 176 1.62 10.87 -17.79
N ASP A 177 0.32 11.20 -17.80
CA ASP A 177 -0.17 12.58 -17.81
C ASP A 177 0.03 13.29 -16.45
N GLY A 178 0.53 12.57 -15.42
CA GLY A 178 0.77 13.08 -14.07
C GLY A 178 -0.49 13.13 -13.20
N ASP A 179 -1.51 12.35 -13.52
CA ASP A 179 -2.71 12.24 -12.71
C ASP A 179 -2.54 11.21 -11.57
N ILE A 180 -3.21 11.43 -10.46
CA ILE A 180 -3.49 10.38 -9.48
C ILE A 180 -4.72 9.61 -9.98
N VAL A 181 -4.59 8.30 -10.20
CA VAL A 181 -5.72 7.47 -10.65
C VAL A 181 -6.50 6.98 -9.43
N LEU A 182 -7.81 7.29 -9.39
CA LEU A 182 -8.71 6.89 -8.30
C LEU A 182 -9.70 5.85 -8.77
N ILE A 183 -9.74 4.69 -8.12
CA ILE A 183 -10.59 3.55 -8.48
C ILE A 183 -11.56 3.23 -7.33
N SER A 184 -12.86 3.22 -7.63
CA SER A 184 -13.90 2.69 -6.75
C SER A 184 -14.04 1.17 -6.95
N PRO A 185 -14.32 0.37 -5.91
CA PRO A 185 -14.45 -1.08 -6.01
C PRO A 185 -15.80 -1.48 -6.62
N ARG A 186 -15.96 -1.16 -7.89
CA ARG A 186 -17.10 -1.51 -8.74
C ARG A 186 -16.61 -1.79 -10.14
N GLY A 187 -17.31 -2.65 -10.85
CA GLY A 187 -16.99 -3.00 -12.22
C GLY A 187 -18.21 -3.10 -13.10
N TYR A 188 -17.98 -3.12 -14.38
CA TYR A 188 -19.01 -3.22 -15.41
C TYR A 188 -18.84 -4.52 -16.17
N SER A 189 -19.94 -5.25 -16.42
CA SER A 189 -19.91 -6.35 -17.37
C SER A 189 -19.85 -5.83 -18.82
N PRO A 190 -19.47 -6.65 -19.79
CA PRO A 190 -19.59 -6.29 -21.21
C PRO A 190 -21.03 -6.02 -21.66
N THR A 191 -22.02 -6.47 -20.92
CA THR A 191 -23.46 -6.25 -21.15
C THR A 191 -24.00 -5.00 -20.46
N GLY A 192 -23.13 -4.29 -19.71
CA GLY A 192 -23.49 -3.01 -19.04
C GLY A 192 -24.04 -3.18 -17.62
N GLU A 193 -24.03 -4.39 -17.06
CA GLU A 193 -24.42 -4.62 -15.67
C GLU A 193 -23.33 -4.12 -14.71
N LEU A 194 -23.77 -3.63 -13.56
CA LEU A 194 -22.89 -3.13 -12.50
C LEU A 194 -22.68 -4.20 -11.42
N PHE A 195 -21.46 -4.32 -10.96
CA PHE A 195 -21.10 -5.25 -9.89
C PHE A 195 -20.35 -4.54 -8.77
N ASN A 196 -20.71 -4.88 -7.54
CA ASN A 196 -19.99 -4.51 -6.33
C ASN A 196 -18.79 -5.45 -6.16
N LEU A 197 -17.59 -4.88 -6.04
CA LEU A 197 -16.33 -5.60 -5.92
C LEU A 197 -15.71 -5.39 -4.54
N SER A 198 -14.78 -6.26 -4.15
CA SER A 198 -13.98 -6.02 -2.95
C SER A 198 -12.82 -5.08 -3.25
N VAL A 199 -12.53 -4.17 -2.32
CA VAL A 199 -11.40 -3.23 -2.47
C VAL A 199 -10.07 -3.96 -2.54
N GLU A 200 -9.94 -5.04 -1.79
CA GLU A 200 -8.76 -5.86 -1.69
C GLU A 200 -8.43 -6.54 -3.02
N GLU A 201 -9.44 -7.14 -3.64
CA GLU A 201 -9.30 -7.80 -4.93
C GLU A 201 -9.00 -6.80 -6.04
N VAL A 202 -9.75 -5.68 -6.09
CA VAL A 202 -9.50 -4.63 -7.09
C VAL A 202 -8.07 -4.11 -6.98
N ALA A 203 -7.59 -3.81 -5.77
CA ALA A 203 -6.24 -3.31 -5.56
C ALA A 203 -5.18 -4.34 -5.97
N MET A 204 -5.36 -5.59 -5.60
CA MET A 204 -4.46 -6.69 -5.95
C MET A 204 -4.43 -6.89 -7.47
N GLN A 205 -5.59 -6.97 -8.14
CA GLN A 205 -5.67 -7.17 -9.58
C GLN A 205 -5.10 -5.98 -10.37
N VAL A 206 -5.33 -4.76 -9.89
CA VAL A 206 -4.73 -3.55 -10.49
C VAL A 206 -3.21 -3.59 -10.34
N ALA A 207 -2.70 -3.89 -9.14
CA ALA A 207 -1.26 -3.96 -8.88
C ALA A 207 -0.56 -5.01 -9.75
N VAL A 208 -1.12 -6.21 -9.84
CA VAL A 208 -0.56 -7.30 -10.64
C VAL A 208 -0.56 -6.95 -12.13
N ARG A 209 -1.68 -6.48 -12.66
CA ARG A 209 -1.82 -6.24 -14.11
C ARG A 209 -1.09 -4.99 -14.59
N LEU A 210 -0.86 -4.03 -13.70
CA LEU A 210 -0.09 -2.81 -13.97
C LEU A 210 1.41 -3.02 -13.76
N ASP A 211 1.83 -4.20 -13.30
CA ASP A 211 3.21 -4.48 -12.86
C ASP A 211 3.69 -3.43 -11.83
N ALA A 212 2.83 -3.15 -10.87
CA ALA A 212 3.09 -2.12 -9.88
C ALA A 212 4.30 -2.48 -9.00
N HIS A 213 5.14 -1.48 -8.73
CA HIS A 213 6.31 -1.68 -7.87
C HIS A 213 5.93 -2.00 -6.42
N LYS A 214 4.81 -1.45 -5.93
CA LYS A 214 4.30 -1.72 -4.58
C LYS A 214 2.78 -1.80 -4.57
N LEU A 215 2.26 -2.74 -3.75
CA LEU A 215 0.88 -2.78 -3.29
C LEU A 215 0.85 -2.43 -1.81
N VAL A 216 0.00 -1.49 -1.40
CA VAL A 216 -0.07 -1.01 -0.02
C VAL A 216 -1.50 -1.08 0.48
N PHE A 217 -1.70 -1.70 1.62
CA PHE A 217 -2.98 -1.71 2.31
C PHE A 217 -2.89 -0.89 3.61
N LEU A 218 -3.68 0.17 3.72
CA LEU A 218 -3.87 0.89 4.98
C LEU A 218 -4.99 0.22 5.77
N MET A 219 -4.66 -0.30 6.95
CA MET A 219 -5.54 -1.14 7.73
C MET A 219 -5.65 -0.67 9.20
N GLU A 220 -6.56 -1.27 9.96
CA GLU A 220 -6.78 -0.92 11.38
C GLU A 220 -5.57 -1.28 12.25
N HIS A 221 -4.96 -2.43 11.99
CA HIS A 221 -3.82 -2.92 12.78
C HIS A 221 -2.49 -2.45 12.19
N ALA A 222 -1.45 -2.44 13.02
CA ALA A 222 -0.11 -1.99 12.63
C ALA A 222 0.61 -2.94 11.64
N GLY A 223 -0.05 -4.01 11.21
CA GLY A 223 0.51 -5.07 10.40
C GLY A 223 0.22 -6.44 11.00
N VAL A 224 0.95 -7.44 10.56
CA VAL A 224 0.79 -8.84 10.99
C VAL A 224 1.59 -9.09 12.27
N ARG A 225 0.96 -9.72 13.26
CA ARG A 225 1.61 -10.07 14.53
C ARG A 225 1.63 -11.57 14.70
N ASN A 226 2.72 -12.08 15.28
CA ASN A 226 2.79 -13.50 15.68
C ASN A 226 2.00 -13.77 16.96
N GLY A 227 1.87 -15.05 17.35
CA GLY A 227 1.18 -15.49 18.57
C GLY A 227 1.71 -14.85 19.86
N ARG A 228 2.92 -14.29 19.87
CA ARG A 228 3.50 -13.51 20.97
C ARG A 228 3.20 -12.01 20.87
N LYS A 229 2.29 -11.59 19.98
CA LYS A 229 1.89 -10.19 19.71
C LYS A 229 3.01 -9.29 19.18
N ARG A 230 4.14 -9.85 18.75
CA ARG A 230 5.23 -9.10 18.13
C ARG A 230 4.89 -8.84 16.67
N LEU A 231 5.09 -7.60 16.19
CA LEU A 231 4.96 -7.24 14.79
C LEU A 231 6.02 -8.00 13.96
N LEU A 232 5.57 -8.57 12.85
CA LEU A 232 6.43 -9.18 11.85
C LEU A 232 6.66 -8.15 10.76
N THR A 233 7.85 -7.59 10.70
CA THR A 233 8.19 -6.52 9.74
C THR A 233 8.38 -7.05 8.33
N ASP A 234 8.86 -8.29 8.20
CA ASP A 234 9.15 -8.95 6.94
C ASP A 234 8.55 -10.36 6.94
N LEU A 235 7.84 -10.68 5.88
CA LEU A 235 7.28 -12.01 5.65
C LEU A 235 7.55 -12.44 4.21
N SER A 236 8.06 -13.67 4.03
CA SER A 236 7.96 -14.31 2.72
C SER A 236 6.50 -14.71 2.45
N THR A 237 6.10 -14.83 1.18
CA THR A 237 4.75 -15.34 0.83
C THR A 237 4.49 -16.68 1.48
N ARG A 238 5.48 -17.57 1.50
CA ARG A 238 5.41 -18.88 2.16
C ARG A 238 5.17 -18.80 3.67
N ASP A 239 5.88 -17.89 4.37
CA ASP A 239 5.69 -17.73 5.82
C ASP A 239 4.34 -17.10 6.14
N ALA A 240 3.88 -16.20 5.29
CA ALA A 240 2.56 -15.57 5.41
C ALA A 240 1.42 -16.59 5.19
N GLU A 241 1.54 -17.51 4.21
CA GLU A 241 0.60 -18.62 4.01
C GLU A 241 0.57 -19.57 5.22
N ALA A 242 1.75 -19.96 5.72
CA ALA A 242 1.88 -20.82 6.89
C ALA A 242 1.22 -20.18 8.13
N LEU A 243 1.35 -18.87 8.28
CA LEU A 243 0.73 -18.10 9.37
C LEU A 243 -0.80 -18.06 9.24
N LEU A 244 -1.33 -17.81 8.04
CA LEU A 244 -2.77 -17.85 7.75
C LEU A 244 -3.39 -19.21 8.05
N ALA A 245 -2.70 -20.30 7.72
CA ALA A 245 -3.15 -21.66 7.97
C ALA A 245 -3.14 -22.03 9.46
N LYS A 246 -2.13 -21.53 10.21
CA LYS A 246 -1.89 -21.91 11.61
C LYS A 246 -2.67 -21.06 12.61
N GLU A 247 -2.80 -19.76 12.39
CA GLU A 247 -3.36 -18.82 13.36
C GLU A 247 -4.82 -18.50 13.08
N LYS A 248 -5.73 -19.16 13.80
CA LYS A 248 -7.19 -18.91 13.70
C LYS A 248 -7.63 -17.58 14.30
N GLY A 249 -6.81 -16.94 15.14
CA GLY A 249 -7.10 -15.69 15.88
C GLY A 249 -6.64 -14.40 15.19
N LEU A 250 -6.25 -14.42 13.93
CA LEU A 250 -5.82 -13.22 13.23
C LEU A 250 -6.96 -12.18 13.10
N PRO A 251 -6.66 -10.88 13.23
CA PRO A 251 -7.62 -9.80 13.01
C PRO A 251 -8.30 -9.90 11.64
N GLN A 252 -9.53 -9.40 11.55
CA GLN A 252 -10.34 -9.52 10.34
C GLN A 252 -9.70 -8.81 9.13
N ASP A 253 -9.09 -7.66 9.34
CA ASP A 253 -8.38 -6.92 8.30
C ASP A 253 -7.13 -7.68 7.80
N VAL A 254 -6.35 -8.30 8.70
CA VAL A 254 -5.22 -9.16 8.31
C VAL A 254 -5.71 -10.34 7.47
N ARG A 255 -6.81 -11.00 7.88
CA ARG A 255 -7.40 -12.12 7.11
C ARG A 255 -7.88 -11.70 5.72
N ARG A 256 -8.20 -10.44 5.55
CA ARG A 256 -8.70 -9.86 4.29
C ARG A 256 -7.57 -9.43 3.38
N TYR A 257 -6.59 -8.69 3.92
CA TYR A 257 -5.54 -8.08 3.11
C TYR A 257 -4.34 -9.00 2.86
N LEU A 258 -3.98 -9.84 3.83
CA LEU A 258 -2.78 -10.69 3.72
C LEU A 258 -2.86 -11.70 2.55
N PRO A 259 -3.98 -12.39 2.28
CA PRO A 259 -4.09 -13.26 1.10
C PRO A 259 -3.88 -12.51 -0.22
N CYS A 260 -4.43 -11.28 -0.34
CA CYS A 260 -4.24 -10.45 -1.53
C CYS A 260 -2.78 -9.97 -1.68
N ALA A 261 -2.11 -9.67 -0.57
CA ALA A 261 -0.69 -9.33 -0.55
C ALA A 261 0.18 -10.50 -1.03
N ILE A 262 -0.10 -11.72 -0.57
CA ILE A 262 0.59 -12.95 -1.01
C ILE A 262 0.40 -13.14 -2.50
N GLN A 263 -0.86 -13.18 -2.97
CA GLN A 263 -1.19 -13.39 -4.39
C GLN A 263 -0.54 -12.33 -5.29
N ALA A 264 -0.51 -11.07 -4.86
CA ALA A 264 0.13 -10.01 -5.61
C ALA A 264 1.63 -10.24 -5.76
N CYS A 265 2.32 -10.62 -4.67
CA CYS A 265 3.77 -10.88 -4.70
C CYS A 265 4.11 -12.12 -5.52
N ASP A 266 3.32 -13.20 -5.42
CA ASP A 266 3.51 -14.42 -6.21
C ASP A 266 3.23 -14.19 -7.71
N ALA A 267 2.38 -13.20 -8.03
CA ALA A 267 2.09 -12.78 -9.40
C ALA A 267 3.05 -11.72 -9.95
N GLY A 268 4.11 -11.34 -9.22
CA GLY A 268 5.18 -10.48 -9.73
C GLY A 268 5.28 -9.09 -9.09
N VAL A 269 4.32 -8.64 -8.28
CA VAL A 269 4.47 -7.39 -7.53
C VAL A 269 5.67 -7.50 -6.59
N ALA A 270 6.62 -6.58 -6.70
CA ALA A 270 7.89 -6.71 -5.98
C ALA A 270 7.71 -6.78 -4.46
N ARG A 271 6.78 -5.97 -3.90
CA ARG A 271 6.49 -5.93 -2.46
C ARG A 271 5.06 -5.50 -2.19
N ALA A 272 4.43 -6.13 -1.19
CA ALA A 272 3.16 -5.68 -0.64
C ALA A 272 3.35 -5.25 0.81
N HIS A 273 2.72 -4.14 1.22
CA HIS A 273 2.86 -3.56 2.54
C HIS A 273 1.51 -3.48 3.25
N LEU A 274 1.50 -3.87 4.52
CA LEU A 274 0.35 -3.81 5.42
C LEU A 274 0.66 -2.77 6.49
N LEU A 275 0.04 -1.58 6.43
CA LEU A 275 0.35 -0.42 7.25
C LEU A 275 -0.84 0.02 8.10
N SER A 276 -0.57 0.54 9.30
CA SER A 276 -1.62 1.14 10.11
C SER A 276 -2.09 2.48 9.53
N ARG A 277 -3.40 2.64 9.37
CA ARG A 277 -4.02 3.92 9.04
C ARG A 277 -3.98 4.95 10.16
N HIS A 278 -3.75 4.50 11.40
CA HIS A 278 -3.72 5.35 12.60
C HIS A 278 -2.34 5.96 12.89
N LYS A 279 -1.29 5.50 12.21
CA LYS A 279 0.05 6.04 12.40
C LYS A 279 0.30 7.14 11.40
N ASP A 280 0.41 8.37 11.88
CA ASP A 280 0.76 9.52 11.05
C ASP A 280 2.14 9.31 10.40
N GLY A 281 2.25 9.60 9.10
CA GLY A 281 3.46 9.39 8.33
C GLY A 281 3.87 7.92 8.16
N ALA A 282 2.94 6.96 8.34
CA ALA A 282 3.25 5.53 8.20
C ALA A 282 3.85 5.19 6.85
N GLN A 283 3.33 5.77 5.77
CA GLN A 283 3.81 5.55 4.41
C GLN A 283 5.23 6.07 4.21
N GLN A 284 5.54 7.26 4.73
CA GLN A 284 6.89 7.85 4.65
C GLN A 284 7.90 7.02 5.44
N LEU A 285 7.54 6.61 6.65
CA LEU A 285 8.41 5.79 7.49
C LEU A 285 8.66 4.42 6.87
N GLU A 286 7.65 3.82 6.24
CA GLU A 286 7.78 2.52 5.59
C GLU A 286 8.64 2.58 4.33
N PHE A 287 8.48 3.62 3.50
CA PHE A 287 9.13 3.66 2.20
C PHE A 287 10.50 4.33 2.20
N PHE A 288 10.74 5.24 3.11
CA PHE A 288 11.97 6.05 3.12
C PHE A 288 12.88 5.77 4.32
N THR A 289 12.58 4.72 5.10
CA THR A 289 13.48 4.25 6.17
C THR A 289 13.81 2.77 6.00
N ARG A 290 14.89 2.34 6.65
CA ARG A 290 15.35 0.95 6.57
C ARG A 290 14.45 -0.02 7.32
N ASP A 291 13.97 0.38 8.50
CA ASP A 291 13.31 -0.54 9.43
C ASP A 291 11.80 -0.66 9.19
N GLY A 292 11.21 0.29 8.45
CA GLY A 292 9.76 0.32 8.21
C GLY A 292 8.94 0.46 9.50
N VAL A 293 7.62 0.36 9.38
CA VAL A 293 6.70 0.46 10.52
C VAL A 293 5.52 -0.52 10.43
N GLY A 294 5.41 -1.23 9.33
CA GLY A 294 4.36 -2.18 9.02
C GLY A 294 4.86 -3.61 8.84
N THR A 295 4.12 -4.38 8.08
CA THR A 295 4.53 -5.69 7.59
C THR A 295 4.71 -5.63 6.08
N MET A 296 5.89 -5.95 5.61
CA MET A 296 6.18 -6.12 4.20
C MET A 296 6.11 -7.61 3.84
N VAL A 297 5.45 -7.90 2.72
CA VAL A 297 5.38 -9.23 2.12
C VAL A 297 6.13 -9.22 0.79
N ALA A 298 6.94 -10.25 0.54
CA ALA A 298 7.66 -10.43 -0.72
C ALA A 298 7.79 -11.92 -1.06
N SER A 299 7.86 -12.26 -2.37
CA SER A 299 8.05 -13.64 -2.82
C SER A 299 9.44 -14.18 -2.48
N THR A 300 10.44 -13.30 -2.45
CA THR A 300 11.81 -13.63 -2.03
C THR A 300 12.12 -12.96 -0.69
N PRO A 301 12.74 -13.68 0.26
CA PRO A 301 13.20 -13.07 1.51
C PRO A 301 14.10 -11.87 1.22
N LEU A 302 13.93 -10.79 2.00
CA LEU A 302 14.91 -9.72 1.98
C LEU A 302 16.27 -10.27 2.37
N ALA A 303 17.29 -9.90 1.62
CA ALA A 303 18.66 -10.10 2.09
C ALA A 303 18.83 -9.26 3.38
N HIS A 304 18.95 -9.95 4.52
CA HIS A 304 19.22 -9.27 5.78
C HIS A 304 20.64 -8.73 5.74
N LEU A 305 20.79 -7.41 5.69
CA LEU A 305 22.06 -6.77 5.95
C LEU A 305 22.40 -6.99 7.44
N ARG A 306 23.38 -7.82 7.71
CA ARG A 306 23.97 -8.02 9.02
C ARG A 306 25.45 -7.75 8.97
N ASN A 307 26.06 -7.53 10.09
CA ASN A 307 27.51 -7.54 10.17
C ASN A 307 28.02 -8.93 9.73
N ALA A 308 29.10 -8.93 8.95
CA ALA A 308 29.77 -10.16 8.57
C ALA A 308 30.32 -10.84 9.82
N THR A 309 30.38 -12.16 9.79
CA THR A 309 31.04 -13.01 10.77
C THR A 309 32.21 -13.71 10.12
N ILE A 310 33.07 -14.33 10.90
CA ILE A 310 34.23 -15.11 10.40
C ILE A 310 33.78 -16.17 9.39
N ASP A 311 32.61 -16.77 9.57
CA ASP A 311 32.06 -17.78 8.65
C ASP A 311 31.74 -17.21 7.25
N ASP A 312 31.54 -15.91 7.13
CA ASP A 312 31.23 -15.24 5.86
C ASP A 312 32.50 -14.93 5.03
N VAL A 313 33.70 -14.96 5.61
CA VAL A 313 34.96 -14.54 4.98
C VAL A 313 35.18 -15.27 3.64
N GLN A 314 34.89 -16.55 3.58
CA GLN A 314 35.07 -17.32 2.34
C GLN A 314 34.12 -16.88 1.24
N GLY A 315 32.86 -16.60 1.58
CA GLY A 315 31.85 -16.05 0.64
C GLY A 315 32.22 -14.65 0.15
N ILE A 316 32.71 -13.81 1.06
CA ILE A 316 33.18 -12.45 0.74
C ILE A 316 34.34 -12.51 -0.25
N LEU A 317 35.36 -13.37 0.00
CA LEU A 317 36.49 -13.55 -0.90
C LEU A 317 36.09 -14.04 -2.29
N GLN A 318 35.08 -14.93 -2.39
CA GLN A 318 34.56 -15.38 -3.68
C GLN A 318 33.86 -14.23 -4.47
N ILE A 319 33.24 -13.30 -3.79
CA ILE A 319 32.57 -12.17 -4.44
C ILE A 319 33.58 -11.09 -4.85
N ILE A 320 34.53 -10.75 -3.98
CA ILE A 320 35.50 -9.68 -4.23
C ILE A 320 36.68 -10.10 -5.12
N GLY A 321 37.07 -11.38 -5.10
CA GLY A 321 38.21 -11.89 -5.85
C GLY A 321 38.21 -11.52 -7.34
N PRO A 322 37.15 -11.75 -8.12
CA PRO A 322 37.04 -11.32 -9.51
C PRO A 322 37.19 -9.80 -9.71
N LEU A 323 36.73 -8.99 -8.76
CA LEU A 323 36.82 -7.52 -8.80
C LEU A 323 38.25 -7.03 -8.45
N GLU A 324 38.95 -7.76 -7.59
CA GLU A 324 40.36 -7.51 -7.29
C GLU A 324 41.27 -7.88 -8.46
N GLU A 325 40.98 -8.99 -9.17
CA GLU A 325 41.67 -9.39 -10.38
C GLU A 325 41.52 -8.39 -11.52
N GLN A 326 40.32 -7.74 -11.61
CA GLN A 326 40.04 -6.67 -12.58
C GLN A 326 40.61 -5.31 -12.16
N GLY A 327 41.20 -5.19 -10.99
CA GLY A 327 41.75 -3.93 -10.46
C GLY A 327 40.69 -2.93 -10.01
N VAL A 328 39.44 -3.37 -9.85
CA VAL A 328 38.32 -2.53 -9.36
C VAL A 328 38.41 -2.34 -7.85
N LEU A 329 38.89 -3.34 -7.12
CA LEU A 329 39.09 -3.33 -5.68
C LEU A 329 40.57 -3.58 -5.34
N VAL A 330 41.00 -3.00 -4.22
CA VAL A 330 42.35 -3.26 -3.67
C VAL A 330 42.38 -4.66 -3.05
N ARG A 331 43.39 -5.46 -3.42
CA ARG A 331 43.56 -6.83 -2.94
C ARG A 331 43.66 -6.89 -1.42
N ARG A 332 42.82 -7.72 -0.79
CA ARG A 332 42.79 -7.94 0.66
C ARG A 332 43.15 -9.39 0.98
N SER A 333 44.05 -9.58 1.95
CA SER A 333 44.32 -10.94 2.43
C SER A 333 43.16 -11.44 3.32
N ARG A 334 43.02 -12.76 3.40
CA ARG A 334 42.03 -13.40 4.28
C ARG A 334 42.18 -12.93 5.75
N GLU A 335 43.41 -12.90 6.25
CA GLU A 335 43.77 -12.48 7.60
C GLU A 335 43.33 -11.04 7.91
N ARG A 336 43.44 -10.17 6.90
CA ARG A 336 43.00 -8.77 7.03
C ARG A 336 41.50 -8.65 7.08
N LEU A 337 40.75 -9.45 6.31
CA LEU A 337 39.29 -9.49 6.36
C LEU A 337 38.80 -10.08 7.68
N GLU A 338 39.44 -11.12 8.18
CA GLU A 338 39.12 -11.69 9.50
C GLU A 338 39.32 -10.64 10.61
N ALA A 339 40.43 -9.91 10.60
CA ALA A 339 40.70 -8.84 11.57
C ALA A 339 39.80 -7.60 11.46
N GLU A 340 39.21 -7.33 10.28
CA GLU A 340 38.24 -6.23 10.08
C GLU A 340 36.80 -6.64 10.52
N ILE A 341 36.53 -7.94 10.68
CA ILE A 341 35.24 -8.52 11.05
C ILE A 341 35.12 -8.76 12.57
N GLU A 342 36.23 -9.02 13.26
CA GLU A 342 36.31 -9.09 14.73
C GLU A 342 36.14 -7.69 15.37
#